data_9486f7a39e38376b723fff83982d1e67
#
_entry.id   9486f7a39e38376b723fff83982d1e67
#
_cell.length_a   1.000
_cell.length_b   1.000
_cell.length_c   1.000
_cell.angle_alpha   90.00
_cell.angle_beta   90.00
_cell.angle_gamma   90.00
#
_symmetry.space_group_name_H-M   'P 1'
#
loop_
_entity.id
_entity.type
_entity.pdbx_description
1 polymer ?
#
loop_
_entity_poly.entity_id
_entity_poly.type
_entity_poly.pdbx_seq_one_letter_code
_entity_poly.pdbx_strand_id
1 'polypeptide(L)'
;LGLLFYKGIKNKRYACCGGLMSLAIFAFSSYPLQLPEFWVVLIFLGVMSVTPNKDEIRENQAESNGHRWGKQIFFMGIAILGIGLFWMQKDHYKAYQKWNKAQMFYKNKAYEAALEVYEPLYPLLKHKPEFLFEVAQCLSKTGRYEKANEYLERAVLLSSDPMLYYVMAKNEQSLGQYRQAEKHLLHAIDILPERIYPYYLLMNLYTEPSYFQPAKLKMAIDSVLTKKPKVESSAIKEMKEKARSMLNNTSI
;
A
#
# COMPACT_ATOMS: atom_id res chain seq x y z
N LEU A 1 16.41 -18.44 12.54
CA LEU A 1 17.51 -18.38 11.56
C LEU A 1 18.82 -18.88 12.17
N GLY A 2 19.31 -18.37 13.32
CA GLY A 2 20.58 -18.78 13.94
C GLY A 2 20.69 -20.28 14.19
N LEU A 3 19.63 -20.94 14.69
CA LEU A 3 19.58 -22.39 14.91
C LEU A 3 19.66 -23.20 13.61
N LEU A 4 19.02 -22.72 12.54
CA LEU A 4 19.07 -23.34 11.21
C LEU A 4 20.46 -23.22 10.60
N PHE A 5 21.09 -22.05 10.78
CA PHE A 5 22.46 -21.78 10.34
C PHE A 5 23.47 -22.67 11.06
N TYR A 6 23.38 -22.76 12.40
CA TYR A 6 24.23 -23.65 13.20
C TYR A 6 24.11 -25.13 12.77
N LYS A 7 22.87 -25.61 12.58
CA LYS A 7 22.64 -26.97 12.09
C LYS A 7 23.18 -27.19 10.67
N GLY A 8 23.04 -26.18 9.80
CA GLY A 8 23.57 -26.24 8.44
C GLY A 8 25.09 -26.36 8.42
N ILE A 9 25.80 -25.62 9.29
CA ILE A 9 27.27 -25.75 9.45
C ILE A 9 27.63 -27.13 9.98
N LYS A 10 26.95 -27.59 11.03
CA LYS A 10 27.18 -28.90 11.63
C LYS A 10 26.99 -30.03 10.61
N ASN A 11 25.99 -29.93 9.75
CA ASN A 11 25.69 -30.91 8.69
C ASN A 11 26.47 -30.65 7.38
N LYS A 12 27.48 -29.81 7.41
CA LYS A 12 28.32 -29.45 6.22
C LYS A 12 27.52 -28.96 5.01
N ARG A 13 26.34 -28.34 5.24
CA ARG A 13 25.44 -27.80 4.21
C ARG A 13 25.72 -26.33 3.94
N TYR A 14 26.96 -25.99 3.56
CA TYR A 14 27.44 -24.62 3.40
C TYR A 14 26.65 -23.80 2.37
N ALA A 15 26.18 -24.45 1.28
CA ALA A 15 25.33 -23.78 0.29
C ALA A 15 23.99 -23.32 0.88
N CYS A 16 23.36 -24.12 1.74
CA CYS A 16 22.13 -23.75 2.43
C CYS A 16 22.38 -22.62 3.45
N CYS A 17 23.53 -22.64 4.13
CA CYS A 17 23.95 -21.56 5.04
C CYS A 17 24.11 -20.25 4.28
N GLY A 18 24.76 -20.27 3.11
CA GLY A 18 24.88 -19.09 2.24
C GLY A 18 23.52 -18.54 1.80
N GLY A 19 22.61 -19.42 1.39
CA GLY A 19 21.24 -19.03 1.03
C GLY A 19 20.45 -18.42 2.19
N LEU A 20 20.54 -18.99 3.40
CA LEU A 20 19.91 -18.43 4.61
C LEU A 20 20.49 -17.06 4.99
N MET A 21 21.80 -16.87 4.82
CA MET A 21 22.47 -15.58 5.04
C MET A 21 21.99 -14.53 4.05
N SER A 22 21.92 -14.89 2.76
CA SER A 22 21.41 -14.02 1.70
C SER A 22 19.96 -13.59 1.95
N LEU A 23 19.11 -14.53 2.37
CA LEU A 23 17.72 -14.23 2.74
C LEU A 23 17.64 -13.31 3.97
N ALA A 24 18.53 -13.48 4.95
CA ALA A 24 18.59 -12.59 6.12
C ALA A 24 18.96 -11.17 5.70
N ILE A 25 19.99 -11.00 4.87
CA ILE A 25 20.42 -9.68 4.36
C ILE A 25 19.28 -9.04 3.56
N PHE A 26 18.63 -9.80 2.68
CA PHE A 26 17.49 -9.31 1.90
C PHE A 26 16.31 -8.91 2.79
N ALA A 27 16.05 -9.63 3.89
CA ALA A 27 15.01 -9.30 4.85
C ALA A 27 15.27 -7.97 5.59
N PHE A 28 16.54 -7.58 5.78
CA PHE A 28 16.91 -6.29 6.38
C PHE A 28 16.81 -5.12 5.40
N SER A 29 17.00 -5.35 4.11
CA SER A 29 17.05 -4.28 3.09
C SER A 29 15.71 -4.00 2.41
N SER A 30 14.71 -4.87 2.56
CA SER A 30 13.42 -4.80 1.85
C SER A 30 12.30 -5.29 2.76
N TYR A 31 11.03 -5.22 2.31
CA TYR A 31 9.86 -5.78 2.99
C TYR A 31 9.47 -7.20 2.51
N PRO A 32 10.40 -8.19 2.48
CA PRO A 32 10.15 -9.51 1.89
C PRO A 32 9.22 -10.37 2.75
N LEU A 33 9.05 -10.03 4.03
CA LEU A 33 8.18 -10.78 4.96
C LEU A 33 6.70 -10.78 4.53
N GLN A 34 6.32 -9.86 3.65
CA GLN A 34 4.97 -9.79 3.05
C GLN A 34 4.82 -10.66 1.80
N LEU A 35 5.93 -11.17 1.25
CA LEU A 35 5.94 -11.99 0.04
C LEU A 35 5.84 -13.48 0.38
N PRO A 36 4.80 -14.20 -0.08
CA PRO A 36 4.66 -15.64 0.16
C PRO A 36 5.87 -16.45 -0.32
N GLU A 37 6.48 -16.04 -1.43
CA GLU A 37 7.65 -16.68 -2.04
C GLU A 37 8.86 -16.68 -1.10
N PHE A 38 9.04 -15.61 -0.32
CA PHE A 38 10.10 -15.52 0.68
C PHE A 38 10.00 -16.65 1.72
N TRP A 39 8.80 -16.92 2.21
CA TRP A 39 8.56 -17.97 3.18
C TRP A 39 8.78 -19.36 2.61
N VAL A 40 8.39 -19.60 1.36
CA VAL A 40 8.62 -20.88 0.66
C VAL A 40 10.12 -21.17 0.57
N VAL A 41 10.92 -20.19 0.13
CA VAL A 41 12.39 -20.36 0.01
C VAL A 41 13.03 -20.50 1.38
N LEU A 42 12.59 -19.74 2.40
CA LEU A 42 13.09 -19.85 3.77
C LEU A 42 12.83 -21.24 4.36
N ILE A 43 11.60 -21.76 4.19
CA ILE A 43 11.23 -23.10 4.66
C ILE A 43 12.07 -24.16 3.94
N PHE A 44 12.19 -24.06 2.62
CA PHE A 44 12.98 -24.99 1.80
C PHE A 44 14.44 -25.04 2.26
N LEU A 45 15.11 -23.89 2.39
CA LEU A 45 16.49 -23.83 2.87
C LEU A 45 16.62 -24.30 4.32
N GLY A 46 15.63 -24.00 5.16
CA GLY A 46 15.57 -24.48 6.54
C GLY A 46 15.51 -26.01 6.61
N VAL A 47 14.64 -26.64 5.83
CA VAL A 47 14.53 -28.10 5.75
C VAL A 47 15.83 -28.70 5.25
N MET A 48 16.40 -28.16 4.17
CA MET A 48 17.67 -28.65 3.60
C MET A 48 18.86 -28.49 4.55
N SER A 49 18.87 -27.49 5.42
CA SER A 49 19.97 -27.29 6.40
C SER A 49 19.89 -28.28 7.57
N VAL A 50 18.71 -28.81 7.87
CA VAL A 50 18.48 -29.74 8.98
C VAL A 50 18.60 -31.19 8.54
N THR A 51 18.40 -31.50 7.25
CA THR A 51 18.53 -32.88 6.72
C THR A 51 19.98 -33.37 6.82
N PRO A 52 20.23 -34.53 7.45
CA PRO A 52 21.59 -35.11 7.57
C PRO A 52 22.14 -35.48 6.20
N ASN A 53 23.47 -35.50 6.07
CA ASN A 53 24.13 -35.92 4.84
C ASN A 53 24.04 -37.44 4.67
N LYS A 54 24.11 -37.95 3.42
CA LYS A 54 24.02 -39.37 3.13
C LYS A 54 25.04 -40.24 3.92
N ASP A 55 26.21 -39.67 4.21
CA ASP A 55 27.27 -40.35 4.94
C ASP A 55 26.92 -40.53 6.44
N GLU A 56 26.27 -39.54 7.06
CA GLU A 56 25.76 -39.64 8.44
C GLU A 56 24.58 -40.61 8.57
N ILE A 57 23.79 -40.82 7.49
CA ILE A 57 22.68 -41.75 7.49
C ILE A 57 23.21 -43.20 7.55
N ARG A 58 24.37 -43.48 6.96
CA ARG A 58 25.00 -44.81 6.99
C ARG A 58 25.58 -45.16 8.36
N GLU A 59 26.18 -44.20 9.05
CA GLU A 59 26.74 -44.39 10.39
C GLU A 59 25.67 -44.54 11.48
N ASN A 60 24.54 -43.81 11.34
CA ASN A 60 23.45 -43.83 12.33
C ASN A 60 22.37 -44.90 12.08
N GLN A 61 22.54 -45.79 11.12
CA GLN A 61 21.59 -46.92 10.89
C GLN A 61 21.61 -47.99 12.00
N ALA A 62 22.58 -47.94 12.89
CA ALA A 62 22.70 -48.89 14.03
C ALA A 62 21.96 -48.42 15.30
N GLU A 63 21.56 -47.13 15.42
CA GLU A 63 20.92 -46.62 16.63
C GLU A 63 19.49 -46.11 16.38
N SER A 64 18.58 -46.84 16.98
CA SER A 64 17.25 -46.41 17.45
C SER A 64 16.16 -46.01 16.44
N ASN A 65 15.29 -46.96 16.17
CA ASN A 65 13.98 -46.78 15.51
C ASN A 65 13.07 -45.73 16.17
N GLY A 66 13.20 -45.43 17.45
CA GLY A 66 12.35 -44.45 18.15
C GLY A 66 12.60 -43.00 17.75
N HIS A 67 13.83 -42.62 17.41
CA HIS A 67 14.19 -41.24 17.05
C HIS A 67 13.79 -40.86 15.61
N ARG A 68 13.61 -41.83 14.72
CA ARG A 68 13.12 -41.63 13.33
C ARG A 68 11.65 -41.23 13.30
N TRP A 69 10.81 -41.81 14.14
CA TRP A 69 9.39 -41.53 14.23
C TRP A 69 9.12 -40.08 14.72
N GLY A 70 9.86 -39.63 15.70
CA GLY A 70 9.75 -38.25 16.20
C GLY A 70 10.08 -37.20 15.13
N LYS A 71 11.12 -37.44 14.31
CA LYS A 71 11.47 -36.54 13.19
C LYS A 71 10.40 -36.55 12.10
N GLN A 72 9.85 -37.69 11.74
CA GLN A 72 8.79 -37.79 10.72
C GLN A 72 7.50 -37.10 11.16
N ILE A 73 7.11 -37.27 12.42
CA ILE A 73 5.94 -36.58 13.00
C ILE A 73 6.15 -35.06 13.01
N PHE A 74 7.35 -34.58 13.35
CA PHE A 74 7.68 -33.15 13.31
C PHE A 74 7.59 -32.54 11.90
N PHE A 75 8.13 -33.23 10.88
CA PHE A 75 8.04 -32.80 9.50
C PHE A 75 6.61 -32.87 8.95
N MET A 76 5.84 -33.89 9.34
CA MET A 76 4.42 -33.96 9.00
C MET A 76 3.63 -32.81 9.64
N GLY A 77 3.92 -32.45 10.89
CA GLY A 77 3.33 -31.32 11.56
C GLY A 77 3.59 -30.00 10.85
N ILE A 78 4.84 -29.76 10.41
CA ILE A 78 5.20 -28.56 9.63
C ILE A 78 4.47 -28.53 8.27
N ALA A 79 4.39 -29.67 7.58
CA ALA A 79 3.69 -29.78 6.31
C ALA A 79 2.19 -29.50 6.45
N ILE A 80 1.54 -30.03 7.48
CA ILE A 80 0.12 -29.80 7.78
C ILE A 80 -0.11 -28.32 8.11
N LEU A 81 0.79 -27.73 8.90
CA LEU A 81 0.72 -26.30 9.26
C LEU A 81 0.91 -25.41 8.03
N GLY A 82 1.84 -25.75 7.13
CA GLY A 82 2.05 -25.06 5.84
C GLY A 82 0.83 -25.15 4.92
N ILE A 83 0.23 -26.33 4.81
CA ILE A 83 -1.01 -26.53 4.04
C ILE A 83 -2.15 -25.72 4.68
N GLY A 84 -2.29 -25.73 6.00
CA GLY A 84 -3.30 -24.94 6.71
C GLY A 84 -3.17 -23.44 6.45
N LEU A 85 -1.95 -22.90 6.53
CA LEU A 85 -1.66 -21.49 6.21
C LEU A 85 -1.96 -21.16 4.74
N PHE A 86 -1.62 -22.06 3.82
CA PHE A 86 -1.94 -21.89 2.39
C PHE A 86 -3.46 -21.86 2.15
N TRP A 87 -4.22 -22.70 2.82
CA TRP A 87 -5.68 -22.69 2.73
C TRP A 87 -6.28 -21.41 3.29
N MET A 88 -5.76 -20.89 4.38
CA MET A 88 -6.21 -19.60 4.94
C MET A 88 -5.91 -18.42 4.00
N GLN A 89 -4.85 -18.48 3.21
CA GLN A 89 -4.49 -17.39 2.28
C GLN A 89 -5.20 -17.47 0.93
N LYS A 90 -5.84 -18.58 0.60
CA LYS A 90 -6.51 -18.80 -0.69
C LYS A 90 -7.56 -17.72 -1.01
N ASP A 91 -8.34 -17.31 -0.01
CA ASP A 91 -9.39 -16.32 -0.20
C ASP A 91 -8.81 -14.90 -0.37
N HIS A 92 -7.75 -14.58 0.34
CA HIS A 92 -7.01 -13.34 0.11
C HIS A 92 -6.42 -13.28 -1.30
N TYR A 93 -5.80 -14.37 -1.78
CA TYR A 93 -5.27 -14.42 -3.14
C TYR A 93 -6.34 -14.20 -4.21
N LYS A 94 -7.49 -14.86 -4.08
CA LYS A 94 -8.65 -14.64 -4.96
C LYS A 94 -9.17 -13.19 -4.88
N ALA A 95 -9.16 -12.60 -3.68
CA ALA A 95 -9.55 -11.21 -3.50
C ALA A 95 -8.61 -10.25 -4.25
N TYR A 96 -7.29 -10.47 -4.20
CA TYR A 96 -6.32 -9.68 -4.97
C TYR A 96 -6.51 -9.82 -6.49
N GLN A 97 -6.80 -11.03 -6.99
CA GLN A 97 -7.09 -11.22 -8.42
C GLN A 97 -8.33 -10.43 -8.85
N LYS A 98 -9.41 -10.47 -8.04
CA LYS A 98 -10.62 -9.69 -8.31
C LYS A 98 -10.35 -8.18 -8.19
N TRP A 99 -9.52 -7.76 -7.24
CA TRP A 99 -9.10 -6.37 -7.11
C TRP A 99 -8.41 -5.87 -8.37
N ASN A 100 -7.45 -6.63 -8.92
CA ASN A 100 -6.81 -6.28 -10.19
C ASN A 100 -7.84 -6.14 -11.34
N LYS A 101 -8.88 -6.98 -11.36
CA LYS A 101 -9.98 -6.84 -12.33
C LYS A 101 -10.76 -5.53 -12.13
N ALA A 102 -11.07 -5.17 -10.89
CA ALA A 102 -11.74 -3.91 -10.57
C ALA A 102 -10.89 -2.68 -10.99
N GLN A 103 -9.57 -2.75 -10.81
CA GLN A 103 -8.65 -1.70 -11.29
C GLN A 103 -8.69 -1.53 -12.82
N MET A 104 -8.92 -2.60 -13.58
CA MET A 104 -9.09 -2.48 -15.03
C MET A 104 -10.38 -1.71 -15.36
N PHE A 105 -11.48 -1.96 -14.67
CA PHE A 105 -12.72 -1.18 -14.83
C PHE A 105 -12.49 0.29 -14.45
N TYR A 106 -11.81 0.56 -13.35
CA TYR A 106 -11.45 1.91 -12.93
C TYR A 106 -10.64 2.66 -14.00
N LYS A 107 -9.60 2.03 -14.55
CA LYS A 107 -8.77 2.61 -15.63
C LYS A 107 -9.57 2.95 -16.87
N ASN A 108 -10.57 2.12 -17.17
CA ASN A 108 -11.49 2.32 -18.30
C ASN A 108 -12.66 3.28 -17.97
N LYS A 109 -12.61 3.94 -16.80
CA LYS A 109 -13.65 4.87 -16.33
C LYS A 109 -15.03 4.22 -16.12
N ALA A 110 -15.12 2.91 -16.08
CA ALA A 110 -16.32 2.14 -15.74
C ALA A 110 -16.49 2.02 -14.22
N TYR A 111 -16.70 3.16 -13.55
CA TYR A 111 -16.65 3.27 -12.08
C TYR A 111 -17.73 2.44 -11.38
N GLU A 112 -18.96 2.38 -11.92
CA GLU A 112 -20.02 1.56 -11.34
C GLU A 112 -19.67 0.06 -11.40
N ALA A 113 -19.19 -0.42 -12.56
CA ALA A 113 -18.76 -1.81 -12.70
C ALA A 113 -17.54 -2.13 -11.80
N ALA A 114 -16.66 -1.15 -11.56
CA ALA A 114 -15.59 -1.29 -10.58
C ALA A 114 -16.13 -1.46 -9.17
N LEU A 115 -17.13 -0.66 -8.77
CA LEU A 115 -17.77 -0.71 -7.44
C LEU A 115 -18.45 -2.05 -7.18
N GLU A 116 -19.15 -2.61 -8.16
CA GLU A 116 -19.77 -3.95 -8.05
C GLU A 116 -18.72 -5.04 -7.73
N VAL A 117 -17.51 -4.90 -8.27
CA VAL A 117 -16.41 -5.84 -7.97
C VAL A 117 -15.74 -5.52 -6.64
N TYR A 118 -15.62 -4.25 -6.24
CA TYR A 118 -15.00 -3.84 -4.97
C TYR A 118 -15.85 -4.22 -3.75
N GLU A 119 -17.16 -4.09 -3.83
CA GLU A 119 -18.08 -4.25 -2.68
C GLU A 119 -17.92 -5.61 -1.96
N PRO A 120 -17.91 -6.77 -2.66
CA PRO A 120 -17.71 -8.07 -1.99
C PRO A 120 -16.28 -8.29 -1.48
N LEU A 121 -15.31 -7.46 -1.88
CA LEU A 121 -13.91 -7.56 -1.44
C LEU A 121 -13.64 -6.81 -0.13
N TYR A 122 -14.54 -5.89 0.24
CA TYR A 122 -14.37 -5.03 1.40
C TYR A 122 -14.05 -5.79 2.71
N PRO A 123 -14.73 -6.89 3.09
CA PRO A 123 -14.43 -7.60 4.33
C PRO A 123 -12.97 -8.09 4.41
N LEU A 124 -12.37 -8.48 3.28
CA LEU A 124 -11.01 -9.01 3.19
C LEU A 124 -9.95 -7.92 3.05
N LEU A 125 -10.29 -6.80 2.36
CA LEU A 125 -9.31 -5.77 1.96
C LEU A 125 -9.47 -4.44 2.72
N LYS A 126 -10.41 -4.32 3.66
CA LYS A 126 -10.66 -3.10 4.44
C LYS A 126 -9.45 -2.55 5.22
N HIS A 127 -8.40 -3.35 5.39
CA HIS A 127 -7.15 -2.97 6.04
C HIS A 127 -6.08 -2.47 5.07
N LYS A 128 -6.40 -2.34 3.78
CA LYS A 128 -5.51 -1.85 2.74
C LYS A 128 -5.92 -0.43 2.36
N PRO A 129 -5.11 0.59 2.68
CA PRO A 129 -5.45 1.98 2.37
C PRO A 129 -5.58 2.22 0.87
N GLU A 130 -4.79 1.54 0.04
CA GLU A 130 -4.87 1.65 -1.41
C GLU A 130 -6.23 1.16 -1.94
N PHE A 131 -6.74 0.05 -1.40
CA PHE A 131 -8.06 -0.46 -1.75
C PHE A 131 -9.17 0.53 -1.36
N LEU A 132 -9.13 1.05 -0.14
CA LEU A 132 -10.09 2.03 0.35
C LEU A 132 -10.07 3.31 -0.50
N PHE A 133 -8.88 3.76 -0.89
CA PHE A 133 -8.69 4.92 -1.74
C PHE A 133 -9.30 4.73 -3.14
N GLU A 134 -9.06 3.58 -3.78
CA GLU A 134 -9.63 3.27 -5.10
C GLU A 134 -11.16 3.21 -5.07
N VAL A 135 -11.74 2.58 -4.04
CA VAL A 135 -13.20 2.57 -3.83
C VAL A 135 -13.73 3.99 -3.66
N ALA A 136 -13.08 4.79 -2.81
CA ALA A 136 -13.47 6.18 -2.58
C ALA A 136 -13.40 7.02 -3.85
N GLN A 137 -12.36 6.83 -4.67
CA GLN A 137 -12.28 7.51 -5.97
C GLN A 137 -13.41 7.13 -6.92
N CYS A 138 -13.79 5.84 -6.99
CA CYS A 138 -14.95 5.41 -7.77
C CYS A 138 -16.24 6.07 -7.27
N LEU A 139 -16.46 6.09 -5.95
CA LEU A 139 -17.61 6.75 -5.33
C LEU A 139 -17.64 8.25 -5.60
N SER A 140 -16.48 8.93 -5.53
CA SER A 140 -16.37 10.36 -5.88
C SER A 140 -16.69 10.61 -7.36
N LYS A 141 -16.25 9.73 -8.26
CA LYS A 141 -16.52 9.86 -9.71
C LYS A 141 -17.98 9.58 -10.07
N THR A 142 -18.71 8.87 -9.23
CA THR A 142 -20.16 8.60 -9.37
C THR A 142 -21.04 9.55 -8.53
N GLY A 143 -20.44 10.61 -7.94
CA GLY A 143 -21.16 11.64 -7.19
C GLY A 143 -21.56 11.24 -5.77
N ARG A 144 -21.11 10.10 -5.27
CA ARG A 144 -21.42 9.60 -3.91
C ARG A 144 -20.37 10.10 -2.91
N TYR A 145 -20.27 11.42 -2.75
CA TYR A 145 -19.20 12.11 -2.03
C TYR A 145 -19.13 11.78 -0.55
N GLU A 146 -20.28 11.71 0.15
CA GLU A 146 -20.33 11.38 1.58
C GLU A 146 -19.79 9.96 1.82
N LYS A 147 -20.29 8.99 1.04
CA LYS A 147 -19.83 7.60 1.14
C LYS A 147 -18.32 7.48 0.78
N ALA A 148 -17.87 8.25 -0.20
CA ALA A 148 -16.44 8.31 -0.53
C ALA A 148 -15.60 8.77 0.66
N ASN A 149 -16.04 9.81 1.36
CA ASN A 149 -15.33 10.34 2.53
C ASN A 149 -15.29 9.35 3.69
N GLU A 150 -16.35 8.55 3.93
CA GLU A 150 -16.32 7.46 4.92
C GLU A 150 -15.18 6.45 4.65
N TYR A 151 -14.94 6.10 3.39
CA TYR A 151 -13.83 5.21 3.02
C TYR A 151 -12.47 5.91 3.20
N LEU A 152 -12.38 7.19 2.85
CA LEU A 152 -11.14 7.98 3.02
C LEU A 152 -10.79 8.19 4.49
N GLU A 153 -11.77 8.47 5.36
CA GLU A 153 -11.59 8.56 6.82
C GLU A 153 -10.98 7.27 7.41
N ARG A 154 -11.39 6.11 6.90
CA ARG A 154 -10.77 4.83 7.29
C ARG A 154 -9.37 4.69 6.70
N ALA A 155 -9.14 5.16 5.48
CA ALA A 155 -7.84 5.08 4.82
C ALA A 155 -6.78 5.94 5.52
N VAL A 156 -7.13 7.15 6.00
CA VAL A 156 -6.18 8.03 6.71
C VAL A 156 -5.75 7.48 8.08
N LEU A 157 -6.52 6.57 8.67
CA LEU A 157 -6.09 5.86 9.88
C LEU A 157 -5.01 4.81 9.58
N LEU A 158 -4.85 4.43 8.33
CA LEU A 158 -3.91 3.38 7.88
C LEU A 158 -2.73 3.93 7.08
N SER A 159 -2.83 5.17 6.58
CA SER A 159 -1.83 5.78 5.71
C SER A 159 -1.80 7.30 5.88
N SER A 160 -0.60 7.87 5.88
CA SER A 160 -0.38 9.32 5.89
C SER A 160 -0.23 9.91 4.48
N ASP A 161 -0.75 9.25 3.43
CA ASP A 161 -0.66 9.76 2.06
C ASP A 161 -1.54 11.03 1.90
N PRO A 162 -0.96 12.18 1.56
CA PRO A 162 -1.71 13.42 1.36
C PRO A 162 -2.73 13.35 0.22
N MET A 163 -2.62 12.39 -0.70
CA MET A 163 -3.63 12.18 -1.75
C MET A 163 -5.02 11.87 -1.20
N LEU A 164 -5.11 11.22 -0.04
CA LEU A 164 -6.37 10.93 0.64
C LEU A 164 -7.09 12.24 0.97
N TYR A 165 -6.39 13.19 1.58
CA TYR A 165 -6.91 14.51 1.95
C TYR A 165 -7.28 15.37 0.75
N TYR A 166 -6.56 15.23 -0.38
CA TYR A 166 -6.92 15.94 -1.62
C TYR A 166 -8.27 15.47 -2.18
N VAL A 167 -8.54 14.17 -2.13
CA VAL A 167 -9.83 13.64 -2.60
C VAL A 167 -10.95 14.00 -1.62
N MET A 168 -10.71 13.91 -0.29
CA MET A 168 -11.66 14.37 0.73
C MET A 168 -12.05 15.83 0.50
N ALA A 169 -11.07 16.70 0.37
CA ALA A 169 -11.32 18.13 0.15
C ALA A 169 -12.12 18.41 -1.12
N LYS A 170 -11.87 17.69 -2.21
CA LYS A 170 -12.67 17.82 -3.44
C LYS A 170 -14.12 17.35 -3.24
N ASN A 171 -14.33 16.27 -2.52
CA ASN A 171 -15.66 15.77 -2.20
C ASN A 171 -16.41 16.79 -1.33
N GLU A 172 -15.75 17.32 -0.31
CA GLU A 172 -16.29 18.33 0.60
C GLU A 172 -16.62 19.64 -0.14
N GLN A 173 -15.77 20.07 -1.08
CA GLN A 173 -16.07 21.21 -1.95
C GLN A 173 -17.33 20.94 -2.78
N SER A 174 -17.49 19.74 -3.33
CA SER A 174 -18.70 19.35 -4.08
C SER A 174 -19.96 19.31 -3.21
N LEU A 175 -19.79 19.05 -1.91
CA LEU A 175 -20.88 19.07 -0.90
C LEU A 175 -21.14 20.50 -0.31
N GLY A 176 -20.38 21.51 -0.74
CA GLY A 176 -20.47 22.85 -0.17
C GLY A 176 -19.82 23.00 1.23
N GLN A 177 -19.11 21.99 1.69
CA GLN A 177 -18.45 21.93 3.00
C GLN A 177 -17.05 22.60 2.93
N TYR A 178 -16.98 23.84 2.48
CA TYR A 178 -15.74 24.55 2.13
C TYR A 178 -14.74 24.66 3.28
N ARG A 179 -15.23 24.86 4.52
CA ARG A 179 -14.34 24.96 5.70
C ARG A 179 -13.63 23.64 6.01
N GLN A 180 -14.30 22.51 5.80
CA GLN A 180 -13.70 21.19 5.99
C GLN A 180 -12.69 20.91 4.89
N ALA A 181 -13.03 21.22 3.64
CA ALA A 181 -12.12 21.13 2.51
C ALA A 181 -10.82 21.93 2.74
N GLU A 182 -10.94 23.18 3.21
CA GLU A 182 -9.78 24.00 3.58
C GLU A 182 -8.92 23.32 4.64
N LYS A 183 -9.54 22.80 5.72
CA LYS A 183 -8.82 22.12 6.81
C LYS A 183 -8.03 20.91 6.31
N HIS A 184 -8.63 20.10 5.45
CA HIS A 184 -7.95 18.93 4.90
C HIS A 184 -6.82 19.30 3.94
N LEU A 185 -6.97 20.35 3.13
CA LEU A 185 -5.90 20.86 2.26
C LEU A 185 -4.74 21.43 3.06
N LEU A 186 -5.00 22.17 4.13
CA LEU A 186 -3.96 22.68 5.02
C LEU A 186 -3.23 21.54 5.71
N HIS A 187 -3.94 20.53 6.20
CA HIS A 187 -3.32 19.34 6.78
C HIS A 187 -2.43 18.59 5.76
N ALA A 188 -2.86 18.48 4.52
CA ALA A 188 -2.04 17.88 3.46
C ALA A 188 -0.79 18.71 3.15
N ILE A 189 -0.85 20.04 3.29
CA ILE A 189 0.32 20.94 3.20
C ILE A 189 1.29 20.67 4.36
N ASP A 190 0.78 20.50 5.58
CA ASP A 190 1.62 20.19 6.74
C ASP A 190 2.42 18.88 6.55
N ILE A 191 1.81 17.87 5.88
CA ILE A 191 2.49 16.61 5.56
C ILE A 191 3.58 16.80 4.48
N LEU A 192 3.27 17.52 3.40
CA LEU A 192 4.17 17.75 2.27
C LEU A 192 4.13 19.20 1.79
N PRO A 193 4.79 20.13 2.51
CA PRO A 193 4.71 21.58 2.24
C PRO A 193 5.25 22.00 0.88
N GLU A 194 6.17 21.22 0.29
CA GLU A 194 6.78 21.55 -1.01
C GLU A 194 5.91 21.17 -2.23
N ARG A 195 4.79 20.51 -2.02
CA ARG A 195 3.90 20.13 -3.13
C ARG A 195 3.06 21.34 -3.57
N ILE A 196 3.01 21.59 -4.87
CA ILE A 196 2.24 22.68 -5.47
C ILE A 196 0.73 22.39 -5.47
N TYR A 197 0.37 21.12 -5.66
CA TYR A 197 -1.01 20.70 -5.89
C TYR A 197 -2.01 21.11 -4.79
N PRO A 198 -1.73 20.99 -3.48
CA PRO A 198 -2.69 21.43 -2.46
C PRO A 198 -2.91 22.96 -2.47
N TYR A 199 -1.90 23.77 -2.79
CA TYR A 199 -2.08 25.21 -2.93
C TYR A 199 -2.94 25.55 -4.15
N TYR A 200 -2.79 24.81 -5.24
CA TYR A 200 -3.66 24.93 -6.40
C TYR A 200 -5.13 24.57 -6.06
N LEU A 201 -5.36 23.54 -5.23
CA LEU A 201 -6.70 23.21 -4.76
C LEU A 201 -7.28 24.29 -3.84
N LEU A 202 -6.46 24.85 -2.93
CA LEU A 202 -6.88 26.00 -2.11
C LEU A 202 -7.22 27.23 -2.97
N MET A 203 -6.42 27.51 -3.99
CA MET A 203 -6.71 28.60 -4.93
C MET A 203 -8.09 28.42 -5.57
N ASN A 204 -8.41 27.19 -6.04
CA ASN A 204 -9.73 26.91 -6.60
C ASN A 204 -10.84 27.02 -5.55
N LEU A 205 -10.60 26.55 -4.32
CA LEU A 205 -11.55 26.62 -3.22
C LEU A 205 -11.91 28.08 -2.87
N TYR A 206 -10.91 28.96 -2.81
CA TYR A 206 -11.12 30.37 -2.47
C TYR A 206 -11.74 31.22 -3.60
N THR A 207 -11.89 30.65 -4.80
CA THR A 207 -12.64 31.30 -5.91
C THR A 207 -14.12 30.93 -5.91
N GLU A 208 -14.56 29.98 -5.06
CA GLU A 208 -15.98 29.63 -4.96
C GLU A 208 -16.81 30.83 -4.48
N PRO A 209 -17.91 31.18 -5.16
CA PRO A 209 -18.70 32.35 -4.80
C PRO A 209 -19.19 32.33 -3.36
N SER A 210 -19.57 31.14 -2.85
CA SER A 210 -20.05 30.95 -1.49
C SER A 210 -18.94 30.91 -0.44
N TYR A 211 -17.67 30.91 -0.87
CA TYR A 211 -16.50 30.84 0.01
C TYR A 211 -15.35 31.75 -0.44
N PHE A 212 -15.67 32.85 -1.13
CA PHE A 212 -14.68 33.76 -1.68
C PHE A 212 -13.86 34.45 -0.59
N GLN A 213 -12.53 34.27 -0.63
CA GLN A 213 -11.59 34.82 0.35
C GLN A 213 -10.38 35.46 -0.37
N PRO A 214 -10.44 36.72 -0.76
CA PRO A 214 -9.45 37.36 -1.63
C PRO A 214 -8.02 37.35 -1.06
N ALA A 215 -7.86 37.58 0.24
CA ALA A 215 -6.53 37.57 0.87
C ALA A 215 -5.90 36.17 0.84
N LYS A 216 -6.66 35.13 1.17
CA LYS A 216 -6.18 33.73 1.11
C LYS A 216 -5.98 33.24 -0.33
N LEU A 217 -6.82 33.69 -1.27
CA LEU A 217 -6.66 33.43 -2.70
C LEU A 217 -5.32 33.96 -3.20
N LYS A 218 -4.96 35.19 -2.87
CA LYS A 218 -3.67 35.77 -3.23
C LYS A 218 -2.50 34.96 -2.68
N MET A 219 -2.53 34.58 -1.40
CA MET A 219 -1.50 33.75 -0.77
C MET A 219 -1.36 32.38 -1.46
N ALA A 220 -2.49 31.77 -1.86
CA ALA A 220 -2.48 30.49 -2.56
C ALA A 220 -1.89 30.63 -3.98
N ILE A 221 -2.26 31.68 -4.71
CA ILE A 221 -1.69 32.01 -6.03
C ILE A 221 -0.18 32.21 -5.93
N ASP A 222 0.29 33.04 -4.98
CA ASP A 222 1.71 33.29 -4.78
C ASP A 222 2.47 31.98 -4.47
N SER A 223 1.88 31.12 -3.64
CA SER A 223 2.46 29.80 -3.34
C SER A 223 2.57 28.91 -4.57
N VAL A 224 1.56 28.85 -5.44
CA VAL A 224 1.59 28.09 -6.70
C VAL A 224 2.68 28.61 -7.64
N LEU A 225 2.85 29.93 -7.73
CA LEU A 225 3.80 30.57 -8.65
C LEU A 225 5.26 30.47 -8.17
N THR A 226 5.50 30.63 -6.86
CA THR A 226 6.86 30.72 -6.28
C THR A 226 7.48 29.37 -6.00
N LYS A 227 6.67 28.35 -5.67
CA LYS A 227 7.20 27.02 -5.36
C LYS A 227 7.86 26.36 -6.56
N LYS A 228 9.04 25.75 -6.31
CA LYS A 228 9.79 25.01 -7.32
C LYS A 228 9.39 23.53 -7.24
N PRO A 229 8.91 22.94 -8.34
CA PRO A 229 8.62 21.50 -8.35
C PRO A 229 9.92 20.69 -8.40
N LYS A 230 9.90 19.46 -7.82
CA LYS A 230 11.03 18.52 -7.98
C LYS A 230 11.23 18.10 -9.44
N VAL A 231 10.13 17.97 -10.19
CA VAL A 231 10.12 17.61 -11.61
C VAL A 231 9.08 18.48 -12.29
N GLU A 232 9.45 19.17 -13.36
CA GLU A 232 8.50 19.92 -14.17
C GLU A 232 7.63 18.95 -14.99
N SER A 233 6.31 19.14 -14.94
CA SER A 233 5.35 18.39 -15.73
C SER A 233 4.37 19.34 -16.41
N SER A 234 3.69 18.86 -17.48
CA SER A 234 2.63 19.62 -18.15
C SER A 234 1.55 20.08 -17.16
N ALA A 235 1.15 19.22 -16.24
CA ALA A 235 0.17 19.54 -15.20
C ALA A 235 0.62 20.72 -14.31
N ILE A 236 1.89 20.78 -13.93
CA ILE A 236 2.41 21.89 -13.12
C ILE A 236 2.43 23.19 -13.94
N LYS A 237 2.78 23.14 -15.22
CA LYS A 237 2.72 24.31 -16.11
C LYS A 237 1.29 24.84 -16.20
N GLU A 238 0.32 23.98 -16.44
CA GLU A 238 -1.11 24.34 -16.48
C GLU A 238 -1.59 24.97 -15.16
N MET A 239 -1.20 24.41 -14.01
CA MET A 239 -1.53 24.99 -12.71
C MET A 239 -0.96 26.40 -12.55
N LYS A 240 0.31 26.62 -12.94
CA LYS A 240 0.96 27.93 -12.90
C LYS A 240 0.36 28.93 -13.90
N GLU A 241 0.00 28.47 -15.08
CA GLU A 241 -0.69 29.31 -16.07
C GLU A 241 -2.06 29.77 -15.57
N LYS A 242 -2.85 28.87 -14.99
CA LYS A 242 -4.12 29.21 -14.38
C LYS A 242 -3.95 30.20 -13.21
N ALA A 243 -2.93 30.01 -12.37
CA ALA A 243 -2.63 30.94 -11.30
C ALA A 243 -2.27 32.34 -11.81
N ARG A 244 -1.49 32.46 -12.90
CA ARG A 244 -1.16 33.72 -13.55
C ARG A 244 -2.41 34.39 -14.13
N SER A 245 -3.27 33.66 -14.83
CA SER A 245 -4.51 34.20 -15.38
C SER A 245 -5.46 34.75 -14.29
N MET A 246 -5.54 34.04 -13.16
CA MET A 246 -6.33 34.53 -12.02
C MET A 246 -5.75 35.80 -11.40
N LEU A 247 -4.43 35.88 -11.27
CA LEU A 247 -3.76 37.07 -10.76
C LEU A 247 -4.07 38.31 -11.64
N ASN A 248 -4.06 38.14 -12.97
CA ASN A 248 -4.31 39.20 -13.92
C ASN A 248 -5.79 39.65 -13.97
N ASN A 249 -6.71 38.70 -13.78
CA ASN A 249 -8.16 38.94 -13.83
C ASN A 249 -8.73 39.45 -12.50
N THR A 250 -8.08 39.14 -11.41
CA THR A 250 -8.44 39.62 -10.09
C THR A 250 -7.54 40.83 -9.83
N SER A 251 -8.06 42.03 -10.01
CA SER A 251 -7.36 43.30 -9.68
C SER A 251 -7.16 43.42 -8.16
N ILE A 252 -6.39 42.50 -7.58
CA ILE A 252 -6.09 42.36 -6.14
C ILE A 252 -4.65 42.78 -5.88
#